data_ba058d7fc8db44b3920af376c558133b
#
_entry.id   ba058d7fc8db44b3920af376c558133b
#
_cell.length_a   1.000
_cell.length_b   1.000
_cell.length_c   1.000
_cell.angle_alpha   90.00
_cell.angle_beta   90.00
_cell.angle_gamma   90.00
#
_symmetry.space_group_name_H-M   'P 1'
#
loop_
_entity.id
_entity.type
_entity.pdbx_description
1 polymer ?
#
loop_
_entity_poly.entity_id
_entity_poly.type
_entity_poly.pdbx_seq_one_letter_code
_entity_poly.pdbx_strand_id
1 'polypeptide(L)'
;MVDPYPSAAQRFWHDIAPAFWHQLTRLGEAQLLLPALLLTAVWLLRSPGGGRLAGVWLATTGAAALLTTATKVAFIGYGVGFAPLDFTGISGHAMFAAAVLPPLVLLAGSAGLAAGVRGAGGLRGAGVLRGSDGADGSGGAGGRAYHRSLMLAGYALAGAVAVSRVRVGAHSWSEVAAGAALGALCSGAALVSCRLPALRPTRWVSLALALALALVAWGVVAVTAAPPSTTHDLVTRLALAQSGRAQPYQRGEMQRAYRLRQPGADRLRPPAAGLPPALGADAGSLQPH
;
A
#
# COMPACT_ATOMS: atom_id res chain seq x y z
N MET A 1 27.95 24.08 -15.94
CA MET A 1 28.93 23.89 -14.86
C MET A 1 28.14 23.23 -13.75
N VAL A 2 28.28 21.92 -13.55
CA VAL A 2 27.56 21.20 -12.47
C VAL A 2 28.40 21.38 -11.22
N ASP A 3 27.79 21.87 -10.16
CA ASP A 3 28.45 22.07 -8.87
C ASP A 3 29.02 20.72 -8.38
N PRO A 4 30.34 20.58 -8.20
CA PRO A 4 30.94 19.31 -7.82
C PRO A 4 30.63 18.88 -6.38
N TYR A 5 30.02 19.76 -5.57
CA TYR A 5 29.65 19.48 -4.20
C TYR A 5 28.13 19.58 -4.02
N PRO A 6 27.40 18.44 -4.02
CA PRO A 6 25.98 18.48 -3.77
C PRO A 6 25.69 19.10 -2.39
N SER A 7 24.66 19.96 -2.32
CA SER A 7 24.23 20.58 -1.07
C SER A 7 23.84 19.50 -0.02
N ALA A 8 23.86 19.86 1.27
CA ALA A 8 23.45 18.96 2.34
C ALA A 8 22.04 18.39 2.10
N ALA A 9 21.12 19.20 1.55
CA ALA A 9 19.79 18.75 1.17
C ALA A 9 19.83 17.73 0.02
N GLN A 10 20.66 17.92 -1.00
CA GLN A 10 20.81 16.97 -2.12
C GLN A 10 21.39 15.64 -1.63
N ARG A 11 22.38 15.65 -0.75
CA ARG A 11 22.91 14.42 -0.11
C ARG A 11 21.85 13.73 0.74
N PHE A 12 21.11 14.47 1.57
CA PHE A 12 20.02 13.94 2.37
C PHE A 12 19.00 13.19 1.50
N TRP A 13 18.54 13.81 0.41
CA TRP A 13 17.57 13.19 -0.47
C TRP A 13 18.15 12.02 -1.27
N HIS A 14 19.44 12.05 -1.61
CA HIS A 14 20.09 10.96 -2.33
C HIS A 14 20.31 9.73 -1.45
N ASP A 15 20.72 9.91 -0.19
CA ASP A 15 21.15 8.82 0.68
C ASP A 15 20.01 8.26 1.54
N ILE A 16 19.10 9.14 2.03
CA ILE A 16 18.01 8.76 2.94
C ILE A 16 16.72 8.44 2.19
N ALA A 17 16.43 9.13 1.08
CA ALA A 17 15.18 8.94 0.36
C ALA A 17 14.95 7.48 -0.12
N PRO A 18 15.93 6.72 -0.63
CA PRO A 18 15.72 5.33 -1.01
C PRO A 18 15.29 4.47 0.18
N ALA A 19 15.99 4.55 1.30
CA ALA A 19 15.66 3.80 2.52
C ALA A 19 14.27 4.15 3.05
N PHE A 20 13.92 5.44 3.07
CA PHE A 20 12.59 5.91 3.46
C PHE A 20 11.48 5.29 2.59
N TRP A 21 11.63 5.30 1.26
CA TRP A 21 10.63 4.72 0.37
C TRP A 21 10.50 3.21 0.53
N HIS A 22 11.62 2.52 0.76
CA HIS A 22 11.62 1.08 1.05
C HIS A 22 10.92 0.76 2.37
N GLN A 23 11.10 1.56 3.42
CA GLN A 23 10.37 1.37 4.68
C GLN A 23 8.88 1.70 4.54
N LEU A 24 8.56 2.81 3.87
CA LEU A 24 7.17 3.23 3.66
C LEU A 24 6.37 2.20 2.88
N THR A 25 6.97 1.59 1.83
CA THR A 25 6.28 0.58 1.03
C THR A 25 5.91 -0.66 1.84
N ARG A 26 6.67 -1.00 2.91
CA ARG A 26 6.39 -2.15 3.77
C ARG A 26 5.07 -2.03 4.52
N LEU A 27 4.62 -0.81 4.81
CA LEU A 27 3.29 -0.58 5.42
C LEU A 27 2.13 -1.08 4.54
N GLY A 28 2.35 -1.27 3.25
CA GLY A 28 1.37 -1.86 2.32
C GLY A 28 1.46 -3.37 2.17
N GLU A 29 2.38 -4.05 2.87
CA GLU A 29 2.55 -5.49 2.76
C GLU A 29 1.35 -6.25 3.33
N ALA A 30 0.92 -7.30 2.61
CA ALA A 30 -0.18 -8.15 3.04
C ALA A 30 0.09 -8.81 4.39
N GLN A 31 1.33 -9.20 4.65
CA GLN A 31 1.75 -9.80 5.94
C GLN A 31 1.57 -8.85 7.13
N LEU A 32 1.53 -7.53 6.91
CA LEU A 32 1.22 -6.53 7.93
C LEU A 32 -0.28 -6.24 7.99
N LEU A 33 -0.88 -5.96 6.83
CA LEU A 33 -2.25 -5.46 6.77
C LEU A 33 -3.32 -6.54 6.94
N LEU A 34 -3.05 -7.81 6.55
CA LEU A 34 -4.01 -8.90 6.75
C LEU A 34 -4.23 -9.24 8.22
N PRO A 35 -3.20 -9.43 9.07
CA PRO A 35 -3.42 -9.60 10.50
C PRO A 35 -4.16 -8.41 11.12
N ALA A 36 -3.83 -7.18 10.73
CA ALA A 36 -4.51 -5.98 11.20
C ALA A 36 -5.99 -5.97 10.83
N LEU A 37 -6.31 -6.29 9.58
CA LEU A 37 -7.68 -6.43 9.09
C LEU A 37 -8.44 -7.51 9.86
N LEU A 38 -7.86 -8.72 9.99
CA LEU A 38 -8.51 -9.86 10.64
C LEU A 38 -8.77 -9.61 12.12
N LEU A 39 -7.78 -9.11 12.87
CA LEU A 39 -7.92 -8.78 14.28
C LEU A 39 -8.99 -7.70 14.49
N THR A 40 -9.00 -6.67 13.65
CA THR A 40 -10.02 -5.62 13.71
C THR A 40 -11.40 -6.15 13.34
N ALA A 41 -11.51 -7.02 12.34
CA ALA A 41 -12.76 -7.67 11.97
C ALA A 41 -13.30 -8.57 13.10
N VAL A 42 -12.44 -9.36 13.75
CA VAL A 42 -12.82 -10.17 14.92
C VAL A 42 -13.31 -9.29 16.07
N TRP A 43 -12.66 -8.16 16.33
CA TRP A 43 -13.11 -7.19 17.31
C TRP A 43 -14.47 -6.57 16.93
N LEU A 44 -14.67 -6.21 15.67
CA LEU A 44 -15.95 -5.68 15.17
C LEU A 44 -17.08 -6.71 15.28
N LEU A 45 -16.82 -7.98 14.96
CA LEU A 45 -17.82 -9.06 15.10
C LEU A 45 -18.30 -9.24 16.53
N ARG A 46 -17.45 -8.95 17.53
CA ARG A 46 -17.80 -8.98 18.95
C ARG A 46 -18.41 -7.67 19.46
N SER A 47 -18.38 -6.60 18.65
CA SER A 47 -18.94 -5.30 19.00
C SER A 47 -20.39 -5.19 18.57
N PRO A 48 -21.31 -4.65 19.39
CA PRO A 48 -22.71 -4.45 18.99
C PRO A 48 -22.82 -3.62 17.70
N GLY A 49 -23.46 -4.18 16.68
CA GLY A 49 -23.63 -3.52 15.38
C GLY A 49 -22.41 -3.55 14.45
N GLY A 50 -21.28 -4.11 14.87
CA GLY A 50 -20.04 -4.14 14.06
C GLY A 50 -20.00 -5.26 13.00
N GLY A 51 -20.84 -6.28 13.13
CA GLY A 51 -20.77 -7.47 12.26
C GLY A 51 -20.96 -7.19 10.78
N ARG A 52 -21.89 -6.27 10.43
CA ARG A 52 -22.11 -5.89 9.02
C ARG A 52 -20.88 -5.17 8.45
N LEU A 53 -20.27 -4.26 9.20
CA LEU A 53 -19.05 -3.57 8.80
C LEU A 53 -17.93 -4.58 8.56
N ALA A 54 -17.68 -5.48 9.49
CA ALA A 54 -16.68 -6.53 9.37
C ALA A 54 -16.94 -7.42 8.15
N GLY A 55 -18.18 -7.87 7.94
CA GLY A 55 -18.57 -8.74 6.84
C GLY A 55 -18.36 -8.09 5.47
N VAL A 56 -18.84 -6.86 5.28
CA VAL A 56 -18.66 -6.12 4.01
C VAL A 56 -17.19 -5.84 3.78
N TRP A 57 -16.45 -5.41 4.80
CA TRP A 57 -15.03 -5.08 4.68
C TRP A 57 -14.19 -6.30 4.30
N LEU A 58 -14.40 -7.44 4.98
CA LEU A 58 -13.70 -8.70 4.64
C LEU A 58 -14.06 -9.19 3.24
N ALA A 59 -15.35 -9.19 2.88
CA ALA A 59 -15.80 -9.69 1.58
C ALA A 59 -15.25 -8.84 0.43
N THR A 60 -15.34 -7.51 0.51
CA THR A 60 -14.86 -6.61 -0.54
C THR A 60 -13.33 -6.63 -0.65
N THR A 61 -12.60 -6.64 0.48
CA THR A 61 -11.14 -6.73 0.47
C THR A 61 -10.67 -8.09 -0.04
N GLY A 62 -11.35 -9.18 0.32
CA GLY A 62 -11.07 -10.52 -0.19
C GLY A 62 -11.29 -10.62 -1.69
N ALA A 63 -12.41 -10.10 -2.20
CA ALA A 63 -12.68 -10.05 -3.64
C ALA A 63 -11.63 -9.22 -4.40
N ALA A 64 -11.22 -8.07 -3.84
CA ALA A 64 -10.16 -7.25 -4.41
C ALA A 64 -8.79 -7.95 -4.42
N ALA A 65 -8.48 -8.71 -3.37
CA ALA A 65 -7.25 -9.51 -3.31
C ALA A 65 -7.25 -10.61 -4.37
N LEU A 66 -8.37 -11.30 -4.57
CA LEU A 66 -8.53 -12.29 -5.63
C LEU A 66 -8.37 -11.67 -7.02
N LEU A 67 -9.02 -10.55 -7.28
CA LEU A 67 -8.90 -9.82 -8.55
C LEU A 67 -7.45 -9.37 -8.79
N THR A 68 -6.79 -8.81 -7.78
CA THR A 68 -5.38 -8.40 -7.85
C THR A 68 -4.48 -9.59 -8.19
N THR A 69 -4.70 -10.74 -7.53
CA THR A 69 -3.96 -11.97 -7.80
C THR A 69 -4.23 -12.48 -9.21
N ALA A 70 -5.49 -12.48 -9.64
CA ALA A 70 -5.87 -12.92 -10.99
C ALA A 70 -5.20 -12.10 -12.10
N THR A 71 -5.15 -10.76 -11.95
CA THR A 71 -4.45 -9.88 -12.92
C THR A 71 -2.95 -10.18 -13.00
N LYS A 72 -2.31 -10.46 -11.86
CA LYS A 72 -0.89 -10.84 -11.82
C LYS A 72 -0.64 -12.21 -12.44
N VAL A 73 -1.48 -13.20 -12.12
CA VAL A 73 -1.40 -14.54 -12.72
C VAL A 73 -1.60 -14.46 -14.23
N ALA A 74 -2.55 -13.66 -14.70
CA ALA A 74 -2.81 -13.45 -16.13
C ALA A 74 -1.58 -12.85 -16.83
N PHE A 75 -0.87 -11.91 -16.21
CA PHE A 75 0.35 -11.38 -16.79
C PHE A 75 1.53 -12.36 -16.69
N ILE A 76 1.83 -12.87 -15.51
CA ILE A 76 3.01 -13.71 -15.26
C ILE A 76 2.94 -15.02 -16.03
N GLY A 77 1.76 -15.65 -16.06
CA GLY A 77 1.55 -16.94 -16.73
C GLY A 77 1.25 -16.83 -18.22
N TYR A 78 0.54 -15.80 -18.65
CA TYR A 78 -0.02 -15.73 -20.01
C TYR A 78 0.37 -14.48 -20.79
N GLY A 79 1.11 -13.54 -20.20
CA GLY A 79 1.54 -12.30 -20.85
C GLY A 79 0.42 -11.28 -21.06
N VAL A 80 -0.73 -11.45 -20.37
CA VAL A 80 -1.88 -10.55 -20.50
C VAL A 80 -1.58 -9.24 -19.77
N GLY A 81 -1.23 -8.21 -20.52
CA GLY A 81 -0.90 -6.88 -20.03
C GLY A 81 -1.29 -5.79 -21.02
N PHE A 82 -1.13 -4.53 -20.66
CA PHE A 82 -1.46 -3.39 -21.52
C PHE A 82 -0.27 -2.45 -21.64
N ALA A 83 0.55 -2.66 -22.67
CA ALA A 83 1.82 -1.98 -22.88
C ALA A 83 1.72 -0.45 -22.97
N PRO A 84 0.68 0.18 -23.58
CA PRO A 84 0.56 1.64 -23.62
C PRO A 84 0.50 2.31 -22.26
N LEU A 85 -0.06 1.64 -21.25
CA LEU A 85 -0.11 2.13 -19.86
C LEU A 85 0.94 1.49 -18.97
N ASP A 86 1.83 0.68 -19.53
CA ASP A 86 2.82 -0.11 -18.77
C ASP A 86 2.17 -0.93 -17.65
N PHE A 87 1.00 -1.52 -17.94
CA PHE A 87 0.18 -2.25 -16.97
C PHE A 87 0.41 -3.76 -17.07
N THR A 88 0.91 -4.35 -16.00
CA THR A 88 1.17 -5.80 -15.88
C THR A 88 0.34 -6.47 -14.79
N GLY A 89 -0.49 -5.70 -14.09
CA GLY A 89 -1.39 -6.17 -13.05
C GLY A 89 -1.56 -5.15 -11.93
N ILE A 90 -2.61 -5.30 -11.16
CA ILE A 90 -2.97 -4.38 -10.09
C ILE A 90 -1.91 -4.43 -8.96
N SER A 91 -1.53 -3.26 -8.43
CA SER A 91 -0.62 -3.16 -7.28
C SER A 91 -1.30 -3.61 -5.99
N GLY A 92 -0.87 -4.77 -5.44
CA GLY A 92 -1.43 -5.31 -4.19
C GLY A 92 -1.18 -4.42 -2.98
N HIS A 93 0.02 -3.81 -2.87
CA HIS A 93 0.34 -2.90 -1.76
C HIS A 93 -0.57 -1.66 -1.76
N ALA A 94 -0.78 -1.04 -2.93
CA ALA A 94 -1.67 0.11 -3.06
C ALA A 94 -3.13 -0.28 -2.75
N MET A 95 -3.57 -1.45 -3.22
CA MET A 95 -4.91 -1.98 -2.97
C MET A 95 -5.12 -2.24 -1.48
N PHE A 96 -4.22 -3.00 -0.82
CA PHE A 96 -4.36 -3.30 0.62
C PHE A 96 -4.25 -2.05 1.47
N ALA A 97 -3.33 -1.13 1.18
CA ALA A 97 -3.21 0.13 1.90
C ALA A 97 -4.52 0.94 1.82
N ALA A 98 -5.10 1.12 0.64
CA ALA A 98 -6.33 1.88 0.46
C ALA A 98 -7.59 1.16 1.00
N ALA A 99 -7.59 -0.19 1.03
CA ALA A 99 -8.70 -0.96 1.59
C ALA A 99 -8.69 -0.99 3.13
N VAL A 100 -7.49 -0.97 3.74
CA VAL A 100 -7.34 -1.30 5.17
C VAL A 100 -7.02 -0.07 6.02
N LEU A 101 -6.12 0.82 5.58
CA LEU A 101 -5.68 1.95 6.41
C LEU A 101 -6.80 2.95 6.78
N PRO A 102 -7.68 3.38 5.84
CA PRO A 102 -8.71 4.37 6.19
C PRO A 102 -9.68 3.88 7.27
N PRO A 103 -10.25 2.65 7.21
CA PRO A 103 -11.07 2.13 8.30
C PRO A 103 -10.28 1.92 9.59
N LEU A 104 -9.02 1.47 9.53
CA LEU A 104 -8.18 1.29 10.74
C LEU A 104 -7.93 2.62 11.45
N VAL A 105 -7.51 3.65 10.73
CA VAL A 105 -7.23 4.98 11.31
C VAL A 105 -8.51 5.57 11.90
N LEU A 106 -9.65 5.42 11.23
CA LEU A 106 -10.94 5.89 11.71
C LEU A 106 -11.35 5.18 13.00
N LEU A 107 -11.26 3.85 13.05
CA LEU A 107 -11.64 3.06 14.21
C LEU A 107 -10.71 3.30 15.42
N ALA A 108 -9.39 3.34 15.18
CA ALA A 108 -8.40 3.62 16.21
C ALA A 108 -8.56 5.03 16.80
N GLY A 109 -8.73 6.05 15.96
CA GLY A 109 -8.94 7.42 16.39
C GLY A 109 -10.26 7.60 17.15
N SER A 110 -11.34 6.96 16.71
CA SER A 110 -12.63 6.98 17.41
C SER A 110 -12.53 6.31 18.79
N ALA A 111 -11.78 5.20 18.91
CA ALA A 111 -11.52 4.54 20.18
C ALA A 111 -10.68 5.41 21.13
N GLY A 112 -9.65 6.08 20.62
CA GLY A 112 -8.81 7.01 21.37
C GLY A 112 -9.58 8.20 21.93
N LEU A 113 -10.48 8.80 21.14
CA LEU A 113 -11.36 9.88 21.62
C LEU A 113 -12.27 9.40 22.74
N ALA A 114 -12.88 8.23 22.60
CA ALA A 114 -13.73 7.65 23.64
C ALA A 114 -12.98 7.34 24.95
N ALA A 115 -11.70 7.02 24.91
CA ALA A 115 -10.84 6.82 26.07
C ALA A 115 -10.43 8.16 26.72
N GLY A 116 -10.07 9.17 25.91
CA GLY A 116 -9.65 10.49 26.38
C GLY A 116 -10.74 11.26 27.12
N VAL A 117 -11.98 11.21 26.63
CA VAL A 117 -13.14 11.85 27.28
C VAL A 117 -13.37 11.32 28.71
N ARG A 118 -12.99 10.07 29.02
CA ARG A 118 -13.11 9.49 30.37
C ARG A 118 -11.97 9.88 31.30
N GLY A 119 -10.73 9.93 30.77
CA GLY A 119 -9.60 10.41 31.57
C GLY A 119 -9.81 11.84 32.07
N ALA A 120 -10.40 12.69 31.22
CA ALA A 120 -10.74 14.07 31.59
C ALA A 120 -11.95 14.18 32.55
N GLY A 121 -12.90 13.25 32.52
CA GLY A 121 -14.05 13.21 33.44
C GLY A 121 -13.69 12.81 34.86
N GLY A 122 -12.53 12.17 35.07
CA GLY A 122 -12.00 11.84 36.41
C GLY A 122 -11.30 13.01 37.12
N LEU A 123 -10.87 14.02 36.38
CA LEU A 123 -10.29 15.26 36.93
C LEU A 123 -11.39 16.33 36.99
N ARG A 124 -12.10 16.41 38.10
CA ARG A 124 -12.97 17.54 38.45
C ARG A 124 -12.18 18.83 38.45
N GLY A 125 -12.18 19.57 37.34
CA GLY A 125 -11.49 20.86 37.34
C GLY A 125 -11.33 21.61 36.01
N ALA A 126 -11.86 21.19 34.89
CA ALA A 126 -11.80 21.97 33.66
C ALA A 126 -13.20 22.36 33.18
N GLY A 127 -13.71 23.48 33.68
CA GLY A 127 -15.00 24.07 33.34
C GLY A 127 -15.07 24.79 31.99
N VAL A 128 -14.48 24.28 30.91
CA VAL A 128 -14.43 24.97 29.60
C VAL A 128 -15.22 24.28 28.48
N LEU A 129 -15.74 23.07 28.68
CA LEU A 129 -16.53 22.38 27.64
C LEU A 129 -17.99 22.11 28.05
N ARG A 130 -18.57 22.97 28.90
CA ARG A 130 -19.99 22.89 29.24
C ARG A 130 -20.78 23.90 28.42
N GLY A 131 -21.00 23.54 27.17
CA GLY A 131 -21.79 24.33 26.23
C GLY A 131 -22.13 23.55 24.99
N SER A 132 -23.03 22.60 25.10
CA SER A 132 -24.06 22.27 24.12
C SER A 132 -24.71 20.90 24.45
N ASP A 133 -25.98 20.96 24.64
CA ASP A 133 -26.94 19.91 24.86
C ASP A 133 -26.81 18.76 23.84
N GLY A 134 -26.64 17.54 24.34
CA GLY A 134 -26.67 16.33 23.51
C GLY A 134 -25.67 15.28 23.99
N ALA A 135 -26.15 14.28 24.71
CA ALA A 135 -25.37 13.20 25.32
C ALA A 135 -24.64 12.25 24.36
N ASP A 136 -24.56 12.57 23.05
CA ASP A 136 -23.88 11.79 22.04
C ASP A 136 -22.88 12.67 21.28
N GLY A 137 -21.67 12.81 21.80
CA GLY A 137 -20.59 13.65 21.25
C GLY A 137 -20.12 13.30 19.82
N SER A 138 -20.79 12.39 19.12
CA SER A 138 -20.50 11.98 17.73
C SER A 138 -21.40 12.64 16.67
N GLY A 139 -22.50 13.30 17.07
CA GLY A 139 -23.50 13.85 16.14
C GLY A 139 -23.29 15.33 15.74
N GLY A 140 -22.49 16.09 16.47
CA GLY A 140 -22.23 17.50 16.22
C GLY A 140 -21.29 17.74 15.01
N ALA A 141 -21.24 19.01 14.53
CA ALA A 141 -20.36 19.40 13.43
C ALA A 141 -18.89 19.05 13.70
N GLY A 142 -18.42 19.21 14.96
CA GLY A 142 -17.06 18.86 15.38
C GLY A 142 -16.75 17.37 15.29
N GLY A 143 -17.67 16.49 15.69
CA GLY A 143 -17.50 15.03 15.58
C GLY A 143 -17.41 14.58 14.12
N ARG A 144 -18.25 15.14 13.25
CA ARG A 144 -18.18 14.82 11.81
C ARG A 144 -16.87 15.31 11.17
N ALA A 145 -16.41 16.50 11.53
CA ALA A 145 -15.13 17.03 11.06
C ALA A 145 -13.96 16.14 11.49
N TYR A 146 -13.94 15.72 12.75
CA TYR A 146 -12.91 14.81 13.28
C TYR A 146 -12.89 13.47 12.53
N HIS A 147 -14.02 12.81 12.33
CA HIS A 147 -14.08 11.56 11.57
C HIS A 147 -13.62 11.73 10.13
N ARG A 148 -13.96 12.85 9.46
CA ARG A 148 -13.46 13.17 8.12
C ARG A 148 -11.95 13.33 8.12
N SER A 149 -11.36 14.02 9.12
CA SER A 149 -9.91 14.19 9.23
C SER A 149 -9.20 12.85 9.40
N LEU A 150 -9.73 11.94 10.20
CA LEU A 150 -9.19 10.57 10.36
C LEU A 150 -9.24 9.79 9.04
N MET A 151 -10.35 9.85 8.32
CA MET A 151 -10.48 9.20 7.02
C MET A 151 -9.48 9.76 6.01
N LEU A 152 -9.36 11.09 5.93
CA LEU A 152 -8.39 11.74 5.06
C LEU A 152 -6.95 11.36 5.42
N ALA A 153 -6.61 11.30 6.71
CA ALA A 153 -5.31 10.83 7.17
C ALA A 153 -5.03 9.38 6.74
N GLY A 154 -6.02 8.50 6.86
CA GLY A 154 -5.93 7.11 6.39
C GLY A 154 -5.70 7.00 4.88
N TYR A 155 -6.43 7.77 4.08
CA TYR A 155 -6.23 7.81 2.63
C TYR A 155 -4.92 8.50 2.23
N ALA A 156 -4.48 9.52 2.95
CA ALA A 156 -3.18 10.16 2.71
C ALA A 156 -2.03 9.17 2.96
N LEU A 157 -2.11 8.39 4.04
CA LEU A 157 -1.14 7.33 4.31
C LEU A 157 -1.16 6.24 3.24
N ALA A 158 -2.34 5.80 2.81
CA ALA A 158 -2.49 4.85 1.70
C ALA A 158 -1.92 5.40 0.39
N GLY A 159 -2.14 6.69 0.11
CA GLY A 159 -1.55 7.39 -1.03
C GLY A 159 -0.02 7.45 -0.96
N ALA A 160 0.54 7.72 0.21
CA ALA A 160 1.99 7.71 0.42
C ALA A 160 2.59 6.32 0.17
N VAL A 161 1.94 5.24 0.65
CA VAL A 161 2.31 3.85 0.33
C VAL A 161 2.21 3.60 -1.18
N ALA A 162 1.14 4.05 -1.83
CA ALA A 162 0.95 3.91 -3.27
C ALA A 162 2.08 4.59 -4.07
N VAL A 163 2.42 5.83 -3.74
CA VAL A 163 3.55 6.56 -4.34
C VAL A 163 4.88 5.84 -4.11
N SER A 164 5.09 5.27 -2.92
CA SER A 164 6.32 4.54 -2.62
C SER A 164 6.57 3.38 -3.58
N ARG A 165 5.50 2.70 -4.08
CA ARG A 165 5.62 1.60 -5.06
C ARG A 165 6.22 2.03 -6.40
N VAL A 166 5.90 3.25 -6.82
CA VAL A 166 6.48 3.85 -8.03
C VAL A 166 7.92 4.30 -7.76
N ARG A 167 8.15 4.92 -6.59
CA ARG A 167 9.49 5.43 -6.21
C ARG A 167 10.53 4.33 -6.06
N VAL A 168 10.15 3.14 -5.59
CA VAL A 168 11.04 1.96 -5.54
C VAL A 168 11.09 1.17 -6.86
N GLY A 169 10.43 1.64 -7.92
CA GLY A 169 10.47 1.01 -9.24
C GLY A 169 9.71 -0.31 -9.36
N ALA A 170 8.88 -0.64 -8.37
CA ALA A 170 8.18 -1.94 -8.33
C ALA A 170 6.91 -1.97 -9.20
N HIS A 171 6.28 -0.81 -9.44
CA HIS A 171 5.03 -0.68 -10.19
C HIS A 171 4.97 0.59 -11.03
N SER A 172 4.19 0.56 -12.11
CA SER A 172 3.83 1.75 -12.89
C SER A 172 2.73 2.57 -12.19
N TRP A 173 2.54 3.81 -12.61
CA TRP A 173 1.46 4.67 -12.11
C TRP A 173 0.07 4.08 -12.36
N SER A 174 -0.14 3.43 -13.50
CA SER A 174 -1.42 2.81 -13.86
C SER A 174 -1.77 1.65 -12.92
N GLU A 175 -0.80 0.81 -12.58
CA GLU A 175 -0.97 -0.32 -11.65
C GLU A 175 -1.29 0.14 -10.24
N VAL A 176 -0.62 1.21 -9.80
CA VAL A 176 -0.81 1.81 -8.48
C VAL A 176 -2.15 2.53 -8.40
N ALA A 177 -2.52 3.29 -9.44
CA ALA A 177 -3.82 3.96 -9.50
C ALA A 177 -4.99 2.96 -9.48
N ALA A 178 -4.88 1.86 -10.27
CA ALA A 178 -5.88 0.79 -10.26
C ALA A 178 -5.99 0.12 -8.87
N GLY A 179 -4.85 -0.14 -8.22
CA GLY A 179 -4.83 -0.70 -6.87
C GLY A 179 -5.45 0.22 -5.84
N ALA A 180 -5.05 1.50 -5.83
CA ALA A 180 -5.59 2.49 -4.90
C ALA A 180 -7.10 2.71 -5.10
N ALA A 181 -7.57 2.79 -6.34
CA ALA A 181 -8.99 2.91 -6.66
C ALA A 181 -9.79 1.70 -6.17
N LEU A 182 -9.32 0.48 -6.47
CA LEU A 182 -9.96 -0.76 -6.03
C LEU A 182 -10.01 -0.85 -4.50
N GLY A 183 -8.91 -0.54 -3.81
CA GLY A 183 -8.88 -0.51 -2.35
C GLY A 183 -9.78 0.57 -1.74
N ALA A 184 -9.84 1.76 -2.35
CA ALA A 184 -10.73 2.83 -1.91
C ALA A 184 -12.22 2.46 -2.08
N LEU A 185 -12.57 1.72 -3.12
CA LEU A 185 -13.92 1.15 -3.29
C LEU A 185 -14.26 0.17 -2.16
N CYS A 186 -13.31 -0.68 -1.75
CA CYS A 186 -13.51 -1.63 -0.65
C CYS A 186 -13.74 -0.91 0.69
N SER A 187 -12.85 0.02 1.06
CA SER A 187 -12.98 0.80 2.29
C SER A 187 -14.22 1.70 2.26
N GLY A 188 -14.51 2.33 1.12
CA GLY A 188 -15.71 3.14 0.92
C GLY A 188 -17.00 2.32 1.07
N ALA A 189 -17.09 1.15 0.42
CA ALA A 189 -18.23 0.24 0.55
C ALA A 189 -18.45 -0.19 2.01
N ALA A 190 -17.37 -0.54 2.73
CA ALA A 190 -17.45 -0.89 4.13
C ALA A 190 -17.98 0.27 4.98
N LEU A 191 -17.42 1.47 4.82
CA LEU A 191 -17.76 2.64 5.64
C LEU A 191 -19.16 3.20 5.35
N VAL A 192 -19.61 3.16 4.08
CA VAL A 192 -20.95 3.63 3.69
C VAL A 192 -22.03 2.62 4.07
N SER A 193 -21.73 1.31 4.03
CA SER A 193 -22.70 0.25 4.31
C SER A 193 -23.16 0.19 5.78
N CYS A 194 -22.48 0.89 6.67
CA CYS A 194 -22.72 0.74 8.11
C CYS A 194 -22.63 2.10 8.83
N ARG A 195 -23.51 2.28 9.81
CA ARG A 195 -23.26 3.27 10.87
C ARG A 195 -22.07 2.75 11.68
N LEU A 196 -21.10 3.63 11.96
CA LEU A 196 -20.00 3.28 12.86
C LEU A 196 -20.58 2.72 14.15
N PRO A 197 -20.09 1.56 14.64
CA PRO A 197 -20.61 0.99 15.87
C PRO A 197 -20.44 2.00 17.01
N ALA A 198 -21.47 2.19 17.81
CA ALA A 198 -21.39 3.00 19.01
C ALA A 198 -20.34 2.35 19.93
N LEU A 199 -19.19 2.97 20.09
CA LEU A 199 -18.14 2.50 20.98
C LEU A 199 -18.61 2.69 22.41
N ARG A 200 -19.35 1.69 22.95
CA ARG A 200 -19.79 1.73 24.34
C ARG A 200 -18.60 1.72 25.28
N PRO A 201 -18.65 2.53 26.32
CA PRO A 201 -17.55 2.78 27.24
C PRO A 201 -17.28 1.63 28.23
N THR A 202 -16.91 0.45 27.77
CA THR A 202 -16.64 -0.70 28.63
C THR A 202 -15.24 -1.28 28.33
N ARG A 203 -14.91 -2.44 28.90
CA ARG A 203 -13.73 -3.28 28.60
C ARG A 203 -13.33 -3.33 27.10
N TRP A 204 -14.29 -3.07 26.21
CA TRP A 204 -14.07 -3.03 24.75
C TRP A 204 -13.20 -1.86 24.28
N VAL A 205 -13.23 -0.71 24.99
CA VAL A 205 -12.32 0.42 24.65
C VAL A 205 -10.89 0.11 25.06
N SER A 206 -10.71 -0.53 26.22
CA SER A 206 -9.38 -0.99 26.63
C SER A 206 -8.84 -2.04 25.67
N LEU A 207 -9.71 -2.94 25.18
CA LEU A 207 -9.35 -3.93 24.18
C LEU A 207 -9.01 -3.28 22.82
N ALA A 208 -9.78 -2.28 22.39
CA ALA A 208 -9.51 -1.54 21.16
C ALA A 208 -8.17 -0.77 21.24
N LEU A 209 -7.88 -0.16 22.39
CA LEU A 209 -6.61 0.51 22.62
C LEU A 209 -5.45 -0.50 22.64
N ALA A 210 -5.62 -1.62 23.35
CA ALA A 210 -4.63 -2.71 23.36
C ALA A 210 -4.39 -3.26 21.95
N LEU A 211 -5.45 -3.46 21.16
CA LEU A 211 -5.35 -3.87 19.77
C LEU A 211 -4.62 -2.82 18.92
N ALA A 212 -4.94 -1.54 19.05
CA ALA A 212 -4.27 -0.47 18.33
C ALA A 212 -2.77 -0.42 18.68
N LEU A 213 -2.41 -0.54 19.96
CA LEU A 213 -1.02 -0.61 20.40
C LEU A 213 -0.32 -1.88 19.88
N ALA A 214 -0.98 -3.02 19.91
CA ALA A 214 -0.45 -4.27 19.35
C ALA A 214 -0.22 -4.16 17.84
N LEU A 215 -1.13 -3.52 17.11
CA LEU A 215 -0.97 -3.28 15.67
C LEU A 215 0.16 -2.30 15.37
N VAL A 216 0.34 -1.26 16.18
CA VAL A 216 1.50 -0.35 16.06
C VAL A 216 2.79 -1.09 16.35
N ALA A 217 2.86 -1.85 17.45
CA ALA A 217 4.03 -2.65 17.80
C ALA A 217 4.34 -3.70 16.71
N TRP A 218 3.32 -4.41 16.23
CA TRP A 218 3.43 -5.33 15.09
C TRP A 218 3.94 -4.62 13.85
N GLY A 219 3.41 -3.44 13.53
CA GLY A 219 3.83 -2.63 12.40
C GLY A 219 5.32 -2.26 12.49
N VAL A 220 5.78 -1.81 13.65
CA VAL A 220 7.20 -1.51 13.90
C VAL A 220 8.05 -2.76 13.71
N VAL A 221 7.70 -3.89 14.31
CA VAL A 221 8.45 -5.16 14.19
C VAL A 221 8.44 -5.64 12.74
N ALA A 222 7.30 -5.62 12.06
CA ALA A 222 7.19 -6.07 10.67
C ALA A 222 8.03 -5.20 9.72
N VAL A 223 8.05 -3.89 9.94
CA VAL A 223 8.84 -2.96 9.09
C VAL A 223 10.34 -3.06 9.37
N THR A 224 10.76 -3.35 10.61
CA THR A 224 12.18 -3.37 10.99
C THR A 224 12.83 -4.75 10.95
N ALA A 225 12.12 -5.81 11.33
CA ALA A 225 12.70 -7.14 11.58
C ALA A 225 12.17 -8.25 10.67
N ALA A 226 10.96 -8.11 10.09
CA ALA A 226 10.41 -9.16 9.23
C ALA A 226 11.12 -9.20 7.86
N PRO A 227 11.34 -10.42 7.30
CA PRO A 227 11.86 -10.55 5.93
C PRO A 227 10.89 -9.95 4.92
N PRO A 228 11.36 -9.60 3.70
CA PRO A 228 10.49 -9.14 2.62
C PRO A 228 9.36 -10.13 2.34
N SER A 229 8.20 -9.60 1.92
CA SER A 229 7.02 -10.43 1.65
C SER A 229 7.27 -11.45 0.53
N THR A 230 7.00 -12.73 0.81
CA THR A 230 7.05 -13.82 -0.17
C THR A 230 5.79 -13.91 -1.03
N THR A 231 4.84 -12.98 -0.90
CA THR A 231 3.57 -13.00 -1.63
C THR A 231 3.77 -12.99 -3.15
N HIS A 232 4.78 -12.24 -3.64
CA HIS A 232 5.10 -12.21 -5.06
C HIS A 232 5.56 -13.58 -5.56
N ASP A 233 6.39 -14.26 -4.79
CA ASP A 233 6.89 -15.60 -5.14
C ASP A 233 5.77 -16.64 -5.18
N LEU A 234 4.82 -16.56 -4.23
CA LEU A 234 3.66 -17.44 -4.23
C LEU A 234 2.77 -17.23 -5.47
N VAL A 235 2.50 -15.98 -5.84
CA VAL A 235 1.73 -15.64 -7.04
C VAL A 235 2.47 -16.10 -8.30
N THR A 236 3.78 -15.94 -8.36
CA THR A 236 4.62 -16.39 -9.48
C THR A 236 4.57 -17.91 -9.62
N ARG A 237 4.75 -18.66 -8.52
CA ARG A 237 4.64 -20.12 -8.52
C ARG A 237 3.25 -20.59 -8.99
N LEU A 238 2.20 -19.95 -8.50
CA LEU A 238 0.82 -20.24 -8.92
C LEU A 238 0.63 -20.00 -10.42
N ALA A 239 1.12 -18.89 -10.94
CA ALA A 239 1.02 -18.54 -12.36
C ALA A 239 1.77 -19.54 -13.26
N LEU A 240 2.98 -19.93 -12.86
CA LEU A 240 3.78 -20.93 -13.60
C LEU A 240 3.14 -22.30 -13.54
N ALA A 241 2.62 -22.72 -12.38
CA ALA A 241 1.93 -23.99 -12.24
C ALA A 241 0.67 -24.08 -13.12
N GLN A 242 -0.10 -22.98 -13.23
CA GLN A 242 -1.30 -22.93 -14.05
C GLN A 242 -1.01 -22.83 -15.55
N SER A 243 0.04 -22.11 -15.95
CA SER A 243 0.37 -21.88 -17.35
C SER A 243 1.27 -22.95 -17.96
N GLY A 244 1.88 -23.82 -17.14
CA GLY A 244 2.89 -24.79 -17.57
C GLY A 244 4.20 -24.18 -18.06
N ARG A 245 4.44 -22.88 -17.83
CA ARG A 245 5.65 -22.19 -18.27
C ARG A 245 6.81 -22.44 -17.33
N ALA A 246 8.02 -22.53 -17.89
CA ALA A 246 9.25 -22.61 -17.08
C ALA A 246 9.70 -21.25 -16.53
N GLN A 247 9.31 -20.14 -17.18
CA GLN A 247 9.72 -18.79 -16.79
C GLN A 247 8.54 -17.80 -16.84
N PRO A 248 8.47 -16.83 -15.90
CA PRO A 248 7.43 -15.81 -15.88
C PRO A 248 7.58 -14.85 -17.06
N TYR A 249 6.46 -14.35 -17.59
CA TYR A 249 6.48 -13.20 -18.49
C TYR A 249 7.04 -11.98 -17.78
N GLN A 250 7.84 -11.20 -18.53
CA GLN A 250 8.49 -10.00 -18.02
C GLN A 250 7.91 -8.74 -18.68
N ARG A 251 7.86 -7.65 -17.94
CA ARG A 251 7.45 -6.33 -18.42
C ARG A 251 8.26 -5.89 -19.66
N GLY A 252 9.58 -6.16 -19.66
CA GLY A 252 10.45 -5.85 -20.77
C GLY A 252 10.08 -6.55 -22.07
N GLU A 253 9.60 -7.79 -22.00
CA GLU A 253 9.13 -8.56 -23.18
C GLU A 253 7.87 -7.91 -23.78
N MET A 254 6.90 -7.57 -22.92
CA MET A 254 5.68 -6.87 -23.34
C MET A 254 6.00 -5.55 -24.05
N GLN A 255 6.90 -4.75 -23.48
CA GLN A 255 7.29 -3.46 -24.03
C GLN A 255 8.07 -3.60 -25.33
N ARG A 256 8.93 -4.61 -25.46
CA ARG A 256 9.64 -4.90 -26.73
C ARG A 256 8.64 -5.31 -27.82
N ALA A 257 7.74 -6.24 -27.52
CA ALA A 257 6.72 -6.69 -28.46
C ALA A 257 5.82 -5.55 -28.93
N TYR A 258 5.45 -4.63 -28.03
CA TYR A 258 4.67 -3.45 -28.35
C TYR A 258 5.42 -2.51 -29.30
N ARG A 259 6.69 -2.21 -29.02
CA ARG A 259 7.52 -1.34 -29.88
C ARG A 259 7.70 -1.92 -31.28
N LEU A 260 7.94 -3.21 -31.40
CA LEU A 260 8.09 -3.89 -32.69
C LEU A 260 6.83 -3.85 -33.57
N ARG A 261 5.66 -3.69 -32.95
CA ARG A 261 4.38 -3.58 -33.66
C ARG A 261 4.03 -2.15 -34.11
N GLN A 262 4.82 -1.14 -33.70
CA GLN A 262 4.58 0.26 -34.09
C GLN A 262 5.35 0.57 -35.37
N PRO A 263 4.68 0.80 -36.53
CA PRO A 263 5.34 1.17 -37.77
C PRO A 263 6.07 2.53 -37.58
N GLY A 264 7.38 2.54 -37.70
CA GLY A 264 8.17 3.78 -37.68
C GLY A 264 8.96 4.05 -36.40
N ALA A 265 8.90 3.21 -35.39
CA ALA A 265 9.69 3.37 -34.16
C ALA A 265 11.23 3.36 -34.42
N ASP A 266 11.69 2.71 -35.49
CA ASP A 266 13.10 2.68 -35.86
C ASP A 266 13.64 4.01 -36.43
N ARG A 267 12.77 4.92 -36.87
CA ARG A 267 13.22 6.22 -37.43
C ARG A 267 13.64 7.23 -36.35
N LEU A 268 13.34 6.97 -35.11
CA LEU A 268 13.65 7.85 -33.97
C LEU A 268 14.83 7.33 -33.13
N ARG A 269 15.48 6.24 -33.56
CA ARG A 269 16.68 5.75 -32.89
C ARG A 269 17.80 6.70 -33.21
N PRO A 270 18.41 7.44 -32.26
CA PRO A 270 19.64 8.13 -32.52
C PRO A 270 20.65 7.09 -33.05
N PRO A 271 21.46 7.41 -34.07
CA PRO A 271 22.49 6.50 -34.57
C PRO A 271 23.31 6.05 -33.36
N ALA A 272 23.48 4.75 -33.21
CA ALA A 272 24.33 4.20 -32.17
C ALA A 272 25.63 4.98 -32.19
N ALA A 273 25.91 5.76 -31.15
CA ALA A 273 27.17 6.43 -30.99
C ALA A 273 28.24 5.35 -31.16
N GLY A 274 29.00 5.42 -32.25
CA GLY A 274 29.95 4.41 -32.66
C GLY A 274 30.86 4.11 -31.47
N LEU A 275 30.82 2.88 -30.99
CA LEU A 275 31.90 2.38 -30.16
C LEU A 275 33.20 2.60 -30.98
N PRO A 276 34.22 3.24 -30.42
CA PRO A 276 35.49 3.32 -31.07
C PRO A 276 35.95 1.90 -31.43
N PRO A 277 36.54 1.67 -32.61
CA PRO A 277 37.04 0.36 -33.00
C PRO A 277 37.98 -0.13 -31.90
N ALA A 278 37.74 -1.34 -31.39
CA ALA A 278 38.67 -1.99 -30.48
C ALA A 278 40.05 -1.93 -31.05
N LEU A 279 40.96 -1.20 -30.39
CA LEU A 279 42.36 -1.17 -30.69
C LEU A 279 42.85 -2.61 -30.76
N GLY A 280 43.37 -2.97 -31.93
CA GLY A 280 43.83 -4.31 -32.28
C GLY A 280 44.75 -4.88 -31.20
N ALA A 281 44.40 -6.06 -30.73
CA ALA A 281 45.35 -6.92 -30.05
C ALA A 281 46.37 -7.38 -31.06
N ASP A 282 47.53 -6.72 -31.08
CA ASP A 282 48.74 -7.24 -31.76
C ASP A 282 49.07 -8.61 -31.18
N ALA A 283 48.75 -9.62 -31.95
CA ALA A 283 49.24 -10.98 -31.72
C ALA A 283 50.76 -11.01 -32.00
N GLY A 284 51.53 -10.62 -30.98
CA GLY A 284 52.97 -10.85 -30.96
C GLY A 284 53.25 -12.35 -30.90
N SER A 285 53.71 -12.90 -32.01
CA SER A 285 54.28 -14.21 -32.17
C SER A 285 55.42 -14.46 -31.18
N LEU A 286 55.25 -15.37 -30.24
CA LEU A 286 56.34 -16.01 -29.52
C LEU A 286 56.50 -17.42 -30.07
N GLN A 287 57.59 -17.60 -30.89
CA GLN A 287 58.11 -18.91 -31.25
C GLN A 287 58.85 -19.54 -30.05
N PRO A 288 58.83 -20.88 -29.89
CA PRO A 288 59.55 -21.58 -28.84
C PRO A 288 61.03 -21.82 -29.21
N HIS A 289 61.85 -21.65 -28.20
CA HIS A 289 63.17 -22.33 -28.14
C HIS A 289 63.24 -23.16 -26.85
#